data_73546f6f27755821836b6f9c51cf7b96
#
_entry.id   73546f6f27755821836b6f9c51cf7b96
#
_cell.length_a   1.000
_cell.length_b   1.000
_cell.length_c   1.000
_cell.angle_alpha   90.00
_cell.angle_beta   90.00
_cell.angle_gamma   90.00
#
_symmetry.space_group_name_H-M   'P 1'
#
loop_
_entity.id
_entity.type
_entity.pdbx_description
1 polymer ?
#
loop_
_entity_poly.entity_id
_entity_poly.type
_entity_poly.pdbx_seq_one_letter_code
_entity_poly.pdbx_strand_id
1 'polypeptide(L)'
;MYKRQAVSVIVFDMNPVHAASGAITEASGWLETAYVKWTPVTGATGYNVYVKSASASDSAYVQLDDELIRKYPSYMRADAVGLKAGDYVMKIVPLNNGKENTSAAIVSDKLTVNAHDRSGFTFSSNSPVKNGVGAYNNDGTLKSNASVLYVTEANKNTVKMKIGNTEYTGVAAITQAIKAKNNCQPVAIRIIGQVTLSGLACKDVSSAYAIGVKGAANVTFEGIGDDATLYEAGVAVFQSTGIEVRNLGLMNWGGGGDGDGISLKQSRGVWVHNNDVFYGNAGSDGDQAKGDGSMDLKDNSQYVTVSYNHFWDSGKMSLCGMKSESGENWITYHH
;
A
#
# COMPACT_ATOMS: atom_id res chain seq x y z
N MET A 1 -19.55 24.67 -16.15
CA MET A 1 -20.17 25.55 -15.14
C MET A 1 -20.33 24.73 -13.87
N TYR A 2 -19.28 24.59 -13.06
CA TYR A 2 -19.29 23.81 -11.83
C TYR A 2 -19.76 24.69 -10.69
N LYS A 3 -20.88 24.31 -10.07
CA LYS A 3 -21.39 24.98 -8.87
C LYS A 3 -20.47 24.64 -7.68
N ARG A 4 -19.75 25.63 -7.20
CA ARG A 4 -19.12 25.56 -5.88
C ARG A 4 -20.21 25.46 -4.82
N GLN A 5 -20.30 24.33 -4.12
CA GLN A 5 -21.06 24.28 -2.86
C GLN A 5 -20.26 25.02 -1.80
N ALA A 6 -20.86 26.05 -1.27
CA ALA A 6 -20.32 26.75 -0.11
C ALA A 6 -20.40 25.83 1.11
N VAL A 7 -19.26 25.46 1.66
CA VAL A 7 -19.19 24.79 2.96
C VAL A 7 -19.39 25.86 4.02
N SER A 8 -20.55 25.87 4.64
CA SER A 8 -20.76 26.67 5.85
C SER A 8 -19.98 26.06 7.00
N VAL A 9 -18.92 26.74 7.43
CA VAL A 9 -18.20 26.40 8.65
C VAL A 9 -19.10 26.76 9.82
N ILE A 10 -19.74 25.75 10.41
CA ILE A 10 -20.35 25.87 11.72
C ILE A 10 -19.22 25.77 12.73
N VAL A 11 -18.81 26.89 13.29
CA VAL A 11 -17.93 26.94 14.45
C VAL A 11 -18.71 26.43 15.63
N PHE A 12 -18.55 25.17 15.99
CA PHE A 12 -18.96 24.71 17.31
C PHE A 12 -17.90 25.18 18.31
N ASP A 13 -18.32 25.93 19.30
CA ASP A 13 -17.56 26.17 20.51
C ASP A 13 -17.34 24.81 21.19
N MET A 14 -16.23 24.20 20.85
CA MET A 14 -15.80 22.91 21.43
C MET A 14 -15.14 23.20 22.77
N ASN A 15 -15.90 23.22 23.83
CA ASN A 15 -15.35 22.79 25.10
C ASN A 15 -14.68 21.44 24.85
N PRO A 16 -13.43 21.22 25.27
CA PRO A 16 -12.82 19.92 25.12
C PRO A 16 -13.63 18.92 25.96
N VAL A 17 -14.54 18.22 25.30
CA VAL A 17 -15.08 16.98 25.85
C VAL A 17 -13.85 16.08 25.93
N HIS A 18 -13.31 15.88 27.14
CA HIS A 18 -12.34 14.84 27.38
C HIS A 18 -13.00 13.53 26.96
N ALA A 19 -12.69 13.08 25.76
CA ALA A 19 -13.11 11.75 25.33
C ALA A 19 -12.68 10.76 26.41
N ALA A 20 -13.58 9.89 26.82
CA ALA A 20 -13.28 8.89 27.82
C ALA A 20 -12.04 8.12 27.37
N SER A 21 -11.03 8.02 28.25
CA SER A 21 -9.79 7.31 27.96
C SER A 21 -10.10 5.87 27.50
N GLY A 22 -9.58 5.47 26.34
CA GLY A 22 -9.77 4.13 25.80
C GLY A 22 -11.00 3.94 24.89
N ALA A 23 -11.71 5.01 24.49
CA ALA A 23 -12.86 4.86 23.59
C ALA A 23 -12.43 4.68 22.13
N ILE A 24 -13.08 3.77 21.40
CA ILE A 24 -13.00 3.71 19.94
C ILE A 24 -13.70 4.95 19.39
N THR A 25 -12.99 5.73 18.59
CA THR A 25 -13.48 6.96 17.97
C THR A 25 -13.93 6.76 16.54
N GLU A 26 -13.36 5.78 15.87
CA GLU A 26 -13.69 5.42 14.49
C GLU A 26 -13.30 3.95 14.24
N ALA A 27 -14.14 3.22 13.53
CA ALA A 27 -13.82 1.87 13.10
C ALA A 27 -14.59 1.55 11.81
N SER A 28 -13.94 0.92 10.85
CA SER A 28 -14.57 0.53 9.59
C SER A 28 -13.88 -0.68 8.94
N GLY A 29 -14.67 -1.48 8.24
CA GLY A 29 -14.15 -2.38 7.23
C GLY A 29 -14.08 -1.66 5.88
N TRP A 30 -13.16 -2.07 5.02
CA TRP A 30 -13.01 -1.56 3.68
C TRP A 30 -12.68 -2.70 2.71
N LEU A 31 -11.86 -2.46 1.70
CA LEU A 31 -11.46 -3.48 0.72
C LEU A 31 -10.33 -4.34 1.29
N GLU A 32 -10.65 -5.59 1.65
CA GLU A 32 -9.72 -6.59 2.21
C GLU A 32 -8.92 -6.12 3.43
N THR A 33 -9.44 -5.08 4.10
CA THR A 33 -8.86 -4.47 5.30
C THR A 33 -9.94 -4.06 6.28
N ALA A 34 -9.57 -3.91 7.55
CA ALA A 34 -10.38 -3.26 8.57
C ALA A 34 -9.47 -2.41 9.46
N TYR A 35 -10.00 -1.34 10.02
CA TYR A 35 -9.23 -0.51 10.95
C TYR A 35 -10.05 -0.03 12.13
N VAL A 36 -9.33 0.33 13.18
CA VAL A 36 -9.86 1.00 14.37
C VAL A 36 -8.99 2.18 14.75
N LYS A 37 -9.62 3.28 15.16
CA LYS A 37 -8.98 4.43 15.83
C LYS A 37 -9.52 4.55 17.24
N TRP A 38 -8.67 4.86 18.21
CA TRP A 38 -9.09 5.02 19.60
C TRP A 38 -8.30 6.09 20.33
N THR A 39 -8.90 6.64 21.40
CA THR A 39 -8.20 7.54 22.31
C THR A 39 -7.21 6.75 23.18
N PRO A 40 -5.97 7.22 23.36
CA PRO A 40 -5.00 6.54 24.22
C PRO A 40 -5.54 6.30 25.65
N VAL A 41 -5.32 5.09 26.15
CA VAL A 41 -5.67 4.74 27.54
C VAL A 41 -4.62 5.33 28.49
N THR A 42 -5.08 6.03 29.55
CA THR A 42 -4.18 6.61 30.53
C THR A 42 -3.33 5.52 31.22
N GLY A 43 -2.02 5.69 31.25
CA GLY A 43 -1.08 4.74 31.85
C GLY A 43 -0.73 3.53 30.96
N ALA A 44 -1.31 3.41 29.77
CA ALA A 44 -0.89 2.38 28.83
C ALA A 44 0.49 2.69 28.27
N THR A 45 1.37 1.69 28.25
CA THR A 45 2.74 1.76 27.69
C THR A 45 2.80 1.25 26.24
N GLY A 46 1.73 0.64 25.74
CA GLY A 46 1.56 0.11 24.39
C GLY A 46 0.21 -0.58 24.23
N TYR A 47 0.03 -1.26 23.12
CA TYR A 47 -1.20 -1.99 22.81
C TYR A 47 -0.90 -3.26 22.03
N ASN A 48 -1.63 -4.35 22.34
CA ASN A 48 -1.84 -5.45 21.42
C ASN A 48 -3.20 -5.29 20.77
N VAL A 49 -3.28 -5.51 19.47
CA VAL A 49 -4.55 -5.47 18.73
C VAL A 49 -4.78 -6.81 18.03
N TYR A 50 -5.98 -7.27 18.11
CA TYR A 50 -6.40 -8.57 17.58
C TYR A 50 -7.57 -8.41 16.62
N VAL A 51 -7.65 -9.29 15.65
CA VAL A 51 -8.78 -9.40 14.72
C VAL A 51 -9.30 -10.82 14.66
N LYS A 52 -10.61 -10.99 14.51
CA LYS A 52 -11.24 -12.27 14.19
C LYS A 52 -12.47 -12.06 13.32
N SER A 53 -12.94 -13.11 12.65
CA SER A 53 -14.28 -13.11 12.07
C SER A 53 -15.32 -12.88 13.18
N ALA A 54 -16.33 -12.06 12.91
CA ALA A 54 -17.36 -11.72 13.88
C ALA A 54 -18.14 -12.94 14.40
N SER A 55 -18.28 -13.97 13.57
CA SER A 55 -18.96 -15.22 13.92
C SER A 55 -18.08 -16.25 14.64
N ALA A 56 -16.76 -16.05 14.68
CA ALA A 56 -15.83 -16.99 15.30
C ALA A 56 -15.79 -16.83 16.83
N SER A 57 -15.39 -17.90 17.54
CA SER A 57 -15.15 -17.86 18.98
C SER A 57 -13.96 -16.94 19.34
N ASP A 58 -13.85 -16.55 20.60
CA ASP A 58 -12.75 -15.67 21.05
C ASP A 58 -11.37 -16.32 20.96
N SER A 59 -11.28 -17.64 20.93
CA SER A 59 -10.04 -18.36 20.67
C SER A 59 -9.49 -18.17 19.25
N ALA A 60 -10.29 -17.61 18.33
CA ALA A 60 -9.89 -17.33 16.95
C ALA A 60 -9.28 -15.93 16.74
N TYR A 61 -9.11 -15.13 17.80
CA TYR A 61 -8.40 -13.87 17.68
C TYR A 61 -6.95 -14.08 17.25
N VAL A 62 -6.56 -13.36 16.19
CA VAL A 62 -5.19 -13.30 15.69
C VAL A 62 -4.63 -11.94 16.01
N GLN A 63 -3.46 -11.90 16.63
CA GLN A 63 -2.75 -10.66 16.93
C GLN A 63 -2.20 -10.04 15.64
N LEU A 64 -2.33 -8.73 15.50
CA LEU A 64 -1.70 -7.96 14.43
C LEU A 64 -0.22 -7.75 14.74
N ASP A 65 0.58 -7.58 13.68
CA ASP A 65 1.96 -7.16 13.80
C ASP A 65 2.04 -5.75 14.44
N ASP A 66 3.04 -5.52 15.26
CA ASP A 66 3.20 -4.26 16.01
C ASP A 66 3.30 -3.04 15.10
N GLU A 67 3.88 -3.17 13.91
CA GLU A 67 4.01 -2.12 12.91
C GLU A 67 2.65 -1.63 12.37
N LEU A 68 1.62 -2.44 12.47
CA LEU A 68 0.25 -2.08 12.09
C LEU A 68 -0.46 -1.23 13.15
N ILE A 69 0.14 -1.09 14.34
CA ILE A 69 -0.38 -0.28 15.45
C ILE A 69 0.39 1.04 15.51
N ARG A 70 -0.28 2.14 15.18
CA ARG A 70 0.37 3.43 14.97
C ARG A 70 -0.16 4.49 15.90
N LYS A 71 0.75 5.37 16.34
CA LYS A 71 0.44 6.52 17.19
C LYS A 71 0.40 7.78 16.34
N TYR A 72 -0.70 8.51 16.45
CA TYR A 72 -0.90 9.84 15.89
C TYR A 72 -0.98 10.89 17.02
N PRO A 73 -0.95 12.20 16.72
CA PRO A 73 -0.94 13.23 17.76
C PRO A 73 -2.09 13.14 18.78
N SER A 74 -3.29 12.74 18.34
CA SER A 74 -4.50 12.71 19.17
C SER A 74 -5.15 11.33 19.31
N TYR A 75 -4.71 10.31 18.57
CA TYR A 75 -5.31 8.98 18.57
C TYR A 75 -4.28 7.89 18.27
N MET A 76 -4.69 6.67 18.55
CA MET A 76 -4.03 5.45 18.08
C MET A 76 -4.84 4.88 16.91
N ARG A 77 -4.17 4.18 15.99
CA ARG A 77 -4.80 3.45 14.88
C ARG A 77 -4.16 2.08 14.70
N ALA A 78 -4.98 1.10 14.38
CA ALA A 78 -4.52 -0.20 13.92
C ALA A 78 -5.27 -0.62 12.66
N ASP A 79 -4.55 -1.23 11.71
CA ASP A 79 -5.09 -1.72 10.45
C ASP A 79 -4.85 -3.23 10.33
N ALA A 80 -5.92 -3.99 10.19
CA ALA A 80 -5.87 -5.40 9.84
C ALA A 80 -5.92 -5.53 8.31
N VAL A 81 -4.87 -6.08 7.71
CA VAL A 81 -4.66 -6.13 6.26
C VAL A 81 -4.61 -7.58 5.77
N GLY A 82 -5.10 -7.84 4.58
CA GLY A 82 -5.15 -9.18 4.00
C GLY A 82 -6.30 -10.00 4.56
N LEU A 83 -7.44 -9.38 4.74
CA LEU A 83 -8.68 -10.01 5.17
C LEU A 83 -9.50 -10.48 3.98
N LYS A 84 -10.07 -11.67 4.07
CA LYS A 84 -11.10 -12.11 3.14
C LYS A 84 -12.37 -11.29 3.35
N ALA A 85 -13.16 -11.08 2.29
CA ALA A 85 -14.47 -10.44 2.42
C ALA A 85 -15.34 -11.16 3.47
N GLY A 86 -15.95 -10.39 4.36
CA GLY A 86 -16.75 -10.89 5.47
C GLY A 86 -16.84 -9.91 6.63
N ASP A 87 -17.47 -10.33 7.71
CA ASP A 87 -17.64 -9.52 8.92
C ASP A 87 -16.58 -9.87 9.97
N TYR A 88 -15.98 -8.83 10.57
CA TYR A 88 -14.91 -8.94 11.57
C TYR A 88 -15.20 -8.09 12.80
N VAL A 89 -14.46 -8.37 13.85
CA VAL A 89 -14.33 -7.51 15.03
C VAL A 89 -12.85 -7.38 15.39
N MET A 90 -12.47 -6.20 15.88
CA MET A 90 -11.11 -5.93 16.36
C MET A 90 -11.13 -5.66 17.85
N LYS A 91 -10.17 -6.22 18.58
CA LYS A 91 -10.01 -6.09 20.03
C LYS A 91 -8.68 -5.38 20.32
N ILE A 92 -8.73 -4.28 21.06
CA ILE A 92 -7.59 -3.49 21.51
C ILE A 92 -7.35 -3.82 22.98
N VAL A 93 -6.14 -4.24 23.33
CA VAL A 93 -5.74 -4.57 24.71
C VAL A 93 -4.59 -3.65 25.11
N PRO A 94 -4.79 -2.73 26.07
CA PRO A 94 -3.71 -1.89 26.57
C PRO A 94 -2.63 -2.71 27.28
N LEU A 95 -1.38 -2.28 27.14
CA LEU A 95 -0.24 -2.86 27.87
C LEU A 95 0.14 -1.95 29.03
N ASN A 96 0.32 -2.52 30.23
CA ASN A 96 0.86 -1.88 31.40
C ASN A 96 2.24 -2.51 31.68
N ASN A 97 3.31 -1.75 31.46
CA ASN A 97 4.69 -2.26 31.60
C ASN A 97 4.91 -3.59 30.82
N GLY A 98 4.45 -3.63 29.58
CA GLY A 98 4.61 -4.79 28.69
C GLY A 98 3.65 -5.97 28.97
N LYS A 99 2.74 -5.87 29.95
CA LYS A 99 1.73 -6.90 30.24
C LYS A 99 0.35 -6.43 29.82
N GLU A 100 -0.43 -7.33 29.23
CA GLU A 100 -1.80 -7.05 28.84
C GLU A 100 -2.70 -6.74 30.04
N ASN A 101 -3.42 -5.64 29.95
CA ASN A 101 -4.52 -5.30 30.84
C ASN A 101 -5.84 -5.71 30.17
N THR A 102 -6.20 -6.97 30.26
CA THR A 102 -7.39 -7.53 29.61
C THR A 102 -8.69 -6.96 30.17
N SER A 103 -8.70 -6.45 31.41
CA SER A 103 -9.88 -5.81 32.00
C SER A 103 -10.20 -4.45 31.38
N ALA A 104 -9.21 -3.83 30.73
CA ALA A 104 -9.36 -2.57 30.00
C ALA A 104 -9.44 -2.78 28.47
N ALA A 105 -9.61 -4.01 28.02
CA ALA A 105 -9.76 -4.31 26.60
C ALA A 105 -11.06 -3.69 26.06
N ILE A 106 -10.97 -3.15 24.84
CA ILE A 106 -12.11 -2.62 24.09
C ILE A 106 -12.26 -3.38 22.78
N VAL A 107 -13.50 -3.61 22.37
CA VAL A 107 -13.84 -4.37 21.15
C VAL A 107 -14.68 -3.48 20.25
N SER A 108 -14.38 -3.50 18.96
CA SER A 108 -15.15 -2.76 17.97
C SER A 108 -16.54 -3.37 17.76
N ASP A 109 -17.45 -2.57 17.24
CA ASP A 109 -18.61 -3.09 16.55
C ASP A 109 -18.18 -3.94 15.34
N LYS A 110 -19.16 -4.56 14.70
CA LYS A 110 -18.96 -5.37 13.51
C LYS A 110 -18.46 -4.52 12.33
N LEU A 111 -17.37 -4.95 11.71
CA LEU A 111 -16.70 -4.31 10.59
C LEU A 111 -16.90 -5.16 9.34
N THR A 112 -17.62 -4.66 8.34
CA THR A 112 -17.84 -5.39 7.08
C THR A 112 -16.72 -5.10 6.09
N VAL A 113 -15.96 -6.13 5.75
CA VAL A 113 -14.85 -6.10 4.77
C VAL A 113 -15.38 -6.59 3.43
N ASN A 114 -15.11 -5.82 2.37
CA ASN A 114 -15.46 -6.16 1.00
C ASN A 114 -14.24 -6.66 0.21
N ALA A 115 -14.48 -7.43 -0.85
CA ALA A 115 -13.41 -7.81 -1.76
C ALA A 115 -13.08 -6.66 -2.71
N HIS A 116 -11.83 -6.59 -3.15
CA HIS A 116 -11.46 -5.79 -4.31
C HIS A 116 -12.10 -6.34 -5.58
N ASP A 117 -12.43 -5.46 -6.53
CA ASP A 117 -12.89 -5.84 -7.86
C ASP A 117 -11.71 -6.37 -8.69
N ARG A 118 -11.72 -7.67 -8.91
CA ARG A 118 -10.72 -8.40 -9.71
C ARG A 118 -11.17 -8.58 -11.17
N SER A 119 -11.71 -7.54 -11.76
CA SER A 119 -11.97 -7.50 -13.20
C SER A 119 -10.73 -7.05 -14.00
N GLY A 120 -10.81 -7.15 -15.32
CA GLY A 120 -9.74 -6.75 -16.21
C GLY A 120 -8.75 -7.85 -16.61
N PHE A 121 -7.82 -7.50 -17.50
CA PHE A 121 -6.96 -8.49 -18.15
C PHE A 121 -5.96 -9.17 -17.24
N THR A 122 -5.56 -8.56 -16.13
CA THR A 122 -4.72 -9.23 -15.11
C THR A 122 -5.38 -10.51 -14.61
N PHE A 123 -6.71 -10.57 -14.56
CA PHE A 123 -7.48 -11.70 -14.03
C PHE A 123 -8.07 -12.60 -15.11
N SER A 124 -7.79 -12.32 -16.38
CA SER A 124 -8.28 -13.14 -17.49
C SER A 124 -7.72 -14.56 -17.47
N SER A 125 -8.41 -15.48 -18.15
CA SER A 125 -8.00 -16.89 -18.23
C SER A 125 -6.61 -17.09 -18.85
N ASN A 126 -6.13 -16.15 -19.65
CA ASN A 126 -4.82 -16.21 -20.31
C ASN A 126 -3.71 -15.47 -19.55
N SER A 127 -4.05 -14.77 -18.46
CA SER A 127 -3.07 -14.11 -17.63
C SER A 127 -2.07 -15.09 -17.02
N PRO A 128 -0.80 -14.71 -16.84
CA PRO A 128 0.19 -15.56 -16.18
C PRO A 128 -0.05 -15.75 -14.68
N VAL A 129 -0.91 -14.93 -14.06
CA VAL A 129 -1.25 -15.03 -12.64
C VAL A 129 -2.61 -15.69 -12.45
N LYS A 130 -2.64 -16.83 -11.73
CA LYS A 130 -3.86 -17.64 -11.56
C LYS A 130 -4.40 -17.63 -10.12
N ASN A 131 -3.50 -17.59 -9.14
CA ASN A 131 -3.81 -17.77 -7.73
C ASN A 131 -3.55 -16.48 -6.93
N GLY A 132 -3.95 -15.34 -7.49
CA GLY A 132 -3.74 -14.03 -6.92
C GLY A 132 -2.52 -13.29 -7.48
N VAL A 133 -2.50 -11.98 -7.30
CA VAL A 133 -1.48 -11.06 -7.78
C VAL A 133 -0.61 -10.64 -6.59
N GLY A 134 0.68 -10.44 -6.82
CA GLY A 134 1.60 -10.04 -5.76
C GLY A 134 1.67 -11.08 -4.64
N ALA A 135 1.70 -10.60 -3.43
CA ALA A 135 1.77 -11.41 -2.21
C ALA A 135 0.43 -11.97 -1.76
N TYR A 136 -0.67 -11.69 -2.47
CA TYR A 136 -2.03 -12.03 -2.04
C TYR A 136 -2.69 -13.08 -2.91
N ASN A 137 -3.57 -13.86 -2.29
CA ASN A 137 -4.49 -14.79 -2.92
C ASN A 137 -5.68 -14.05 -3.57
N ASN A 138 -6.45 -14.75 -4.40
CA ASN A 138 -7.64 -14.18 -5.03
C ASN A 138 -8.76 -13.80 -4.04
N ASP A 139 -8.72 -14.33 -2.82
CA ASP A 139 -9.69 -13.98 -1.77
C ASP A 139 -9.23 -12.84 -0.85
N GLY A 140 -8.11 -12.19 -1.20
CA GLY A 140 -7.54 -11.08 -0.45
C GLY A 140 -6.61 -11.45 0.68
N THR A 141 -6.50 -12.74 1.04
CA THR A 141 -5.60 -13.17 2.11
C THR A 141 -4.15 -13.20 1.67
N LEU A 142 -3.23 -12.91 2.59
CA LEU A 142 -1.80 -13.03 2.34
C LEU A 142 -1.45 -14.50 2.02
N LYS A 143 -0.61 -14.74 1.01
CA LYS A 143 -0.13 -16.09 0.70
C LYS A 143 0.65 -16.65 1.88
N SER A 144 0.43 -17.92 2.23
CA SER A 144 0.98 -18.55 3.45
C SER A 144 2.51 -18.55 3.53
N ASN A 145 3.19 -18.44 2.40
CA ASN A 145 4.65 -18.35 2.30
C ASN A 145 5.16 -16.93 1.99
N ALA A 146 4.30 -15.92 2.06
CA ALA A 146 4.71 -14.55 1.80
C ALA A 146 5.53 -13.99 2.97
N SER A 147 6.55 -13.24 2.62
CA SER A 147 7.30 -12.41 3.56
C SER A 147 6.73 -10.99 3.57
N VAL A 148 6.72 -10.35 4.72
CA VAL A 148 6.27 -8.96 4.89
C VAL A 148 7.46 -8.08 5.27
N LEU A 149 7.57 -6.93 4.61
CA LEU A 149 8.56 -5.90 4.91
C LEU A 149 7.84 -4.60 5.27
N TYR A 150 8.01 -4.12 6.49
CA TYR A 150 7.47 -2.83 6.93
C TYR A 150 8.50 -1.73 6.75
N VAL A 151 8.14 -0.70 5.96
CA VAL A 151 9.01 0.42 5.63
C VAL A 151 8.42 1.72 6.15
N THR A 152 9.18 2.42 6.95
CA THR A 152 8.88 3.74 7.49
C THR A 152 9.99 4.72 7.12
N GLU A 153 9.77 6.02 7.29
CA GLU A 153 10.83 7.02 7.13
C GLU A 153 12.04 6.71 8.02
N ALA A 154 11.79 6.24 9.24
CA ALA A 154 12.87 5.97 10.21
C ALA A 154 13.72 4.75 9.86
N ASN A 155 13.12 3.72 9.23
CA ASN A 155 13.81 2.45 9.00
C ASN A 155 14.20 2.17 7.54
N LYS A 156 13.83 3.00 6.58
CA LYS A 156 14.03 2.77 5.14
C LYS A 156 15.46 2.37 4.74
N ASN A 157 16.47 2.84 5.48
CA ASN A 157 17.88 2.53 5.26
C ASN A 157 18.41 1.36 6.14
N THR A 158 17.67 0.97 7.16
CA THR A 158 18.14 0.00 8.17
C THR A 158 17.28 -1.25 8.26
N VAL A 159 16.09 -1.24 7.66
CA VAL A 159 15.21 -2.41 7.60
C VAL A 159 15.94 -3.57 6.94
N LYS A 160 15.72 -4.77 7.45
CA LYS A 160 16.40 -5.99 6.98
C LYS A 160 15.41 -7.01 6.48
N MET A 161 15.81 -7.71 5.43
CA MET A 161 15.08 -8.86 4.91
C MET A 161 16.05 -9.90 4.35
N LYS A 162 15.76 -11.16 4.61
CA LYS A 162 16.47 -12.29 4.03
C LYS A 162 15.84 -12.67 2.69
N ILE A 163 16.63 -12.63 1.62
CA ILE A 163 16.24 -13.08 0.28
C ILE A 163 17.10 -14.30 -0.07
N GLY A 164 16.45 -15.45 -0.23
CA GLY A 164 17.19 -16.72 -0.30
C GLY A 164 18.01 -16.92 0.99
N ASN A 165 19.33 -17.06 0.85
CA ASN A 165 20.26 -17.25 1.98
C ASN A 165 20.98 -15.97 2.43
N THR A 166 20.71 -14.83 1.80
CA THR A 166 21.44 -13.57 2.05
C THR A 166 20.52 -12.56 2.72
N GLU A 167 20.99 -11.94 3.81
CA GLU A 167 20.33 -10.80 4.45
C GLU A 167 20.74 -9.50 3.74
N TYR A 168 19.75 -8.70 3.40
CA TYR A 168 19.91 -7.38 2.80
C TYR A 168 19.43 -6.30 3.76
N THR A 169 20.06 -5.13 3.73
CA THR A 169 19.75 -4.00 4.60
C THR A 169 19.38 -2.78 3.76
N GLY A 170 18.28 -2.13 4.13
CA GLY A 170 17.70 -0.97 3.44
C GLY A 170 16.78 -1.37 2.29
N VAL A 171 15.69 -0.62 2.13
CA VAL A 171 14.64 -0.94 1.17
C VAL A 171 15.15 -1.02 -0.28
N ALA A 172 16.08 -0.15 -0.67
CA ALA A 172 16.65 -0.17 -2.04
C ALA A 172 17.44 -1.45 -2.32
N ALA A 173 18.27 -1.92 -1.39
CA ALA A 173 19.02 -3.15 -1.55
C ALA A 173 18.12 -4.38 -1.54
N ILE A 174 17.09 -4.37 -0.68
CA ILE A 174 16.11 -5.46 -0.59
C ILE A 174 15.33 -5.59 -1.91
N THR A 175 14.76 -4.49 -2.42
CA THR A 175 13.97 -4.53 -3.66
C THR A 175 14.80 -4.95 -4.87
N GLN A 176 16.06 -4.53 -4.96
CA GLN A 176 16.98 -4.98 -6.02
C GLN A 176 17.33 -6.48 -5.91
N ALA A 177 17.33 -7.04 -4.71
CA ALA A 177 17.60 -8.46 -4.48
C ALA A 177 16.39 -9.36 -4.76
N ILE A 178 15.18 -8.83 -4.76
CA ILE A 178 13.94 -9.57 -5.06
C ILE A 178 13.91 -9.89 -6.55
N LYS A 179 14.42 -11.08 -6.92
CA LYS A 179 14.45 -11.59 -8.30
C LYS A 179 13.91 -13.01 -8.31
N ALA A 180 13.06 -13.34 -9.27
CA ALA A 180 12.46 -14.68 -9.40
C ALA A 180 13.52 -15.79 -9.43
N LYS A 181 14.68 -15.55 -10.09
CA LYS A 181 15.81 -16.48 -10.14
C LYS A 181 16.46 -16.75 -8.78
N ASN A 182 16.22 -15.94 -7.77
CA ASN A 182 16.76 -16.12 -6.41
C ASN A 182 15.81 -16.93 -5.52
N ASN A 183 14.82 -17.63 -6.10
CA ASN A 183 13.78 -18.38 -5.38
C ASN A 183 13.10 -17.55 -4.30
N CYS A 184 12.80 -16.27 -4.60
CA CYS A 184 12.11 -15.39 -3.68
C CYS A 184 10.70 -15.91 -3.43
N GLN A 185 10.33 -15.94 -2.16
CA GLN A 185 8.92 -16.07 -1.75
C GLN A 185 8.15 -14.83 -2.19
N PRO A 186 6.80 -14.89 -2.26
CA PRO A 186 6.00 -13.68 -2.40
C PRO A 186 6.34 -12.67 -1.32
N VAL A 187 6.41 -11.39 -1.69
CA VAL A 187 6.80 -10.31 -0.76
C VAL A 187 5.75 -9.21 -0.76
N ALA A 188 5.23 -8.86 0.41
CA ALA A 188 4.46 -7.64 0.63
C ALA A 188 5.37 -6.56 1.23
N ILE A 189 5.56 -5.47 0.51
CA ILE A 189 6.31 -4.29 0.95
C ILE A 189 5.28 -3.26 1.41
N ARG A 190 5.17 -3.07 2.72
CA ARG A 190 4.18 -2.24 3.39
C ARG A 190 4.78 -0.90 3.76
N ILE A 191 4.29 0.15 3.14
CA ILE A 191 4.70 1.54 3.39
C ILE A 191 3.82 2.12 4.50
N ILE A 192 4.43 2.70 5.51
CA ILE A 192 3.75 3.30 6.66
C ILE A 192 4.11 4.77 6.76
N GLY A 193 3.10 5.63 6.69
CA GLY A 193 3.26 7.07 6.67
C GLY A 193 4.00 7.56 5.44
N GLN A 194 4.50 8.78 5.45
CA GLN A 194 5.29 9.31 4.35
C GLN A 194 6.73 8.81 4.43
N VAL A 195 7.21 8.24 3.32
CA VAL A 195 8.59 7.77 3.16
C VAL A 195 9.23 8.50 2.00
N THR A 196 10.29 9.27 2.28
CA THR A 196 11.06 10.03 1.29
C THR A 196 12.20 9.18 0.77
N LEU A 197 12.23 8.92 -0.53
CA LEU A 197 13.22 8.03 -1.14
C LEU A 197 14.23 8.76 -2.03
N SER A 198 14.33 10.07 -1.93
CA SER A 198 15.34 10.84 -2.67
C SER A 198 16.76 10.33 -2.40
N GLY A 199 17.53 10.19 -3.47
CA GLY A 199 18.87 9.62 -3.41
C GLY A 199 18.96 8.09 -3.31
N LEU A 200 17.84 7.38 -3.16
CA LEU A 200 17.76 5.92 -3.16
C LEU A 200 17.44 5.38 -4.55
N ALA A 201 18.32 5.59 -5.52
CA ALA A 201 18.12 5.04 -6.85
C ALA A 201 18.19 3.51 -6.82
N CYS A 202 17.17 2.83 -7.31
CA CYS A 202 17.24 1.42 -7.67
C CYS A 202 18.03 1.30 -8.99
N LYS A 203 19.35 1.28 -8.92
CA LYS A 203 20.28 1.36 -10.06
C LYS A 203 19.98 0.39 -11.19
N ASP A 204 19.40 -0.77 -10.87
CA ASP A 204 19.06 -1.80 -11.86
C ASP A 204 17.72 -1.53 -12.57
N VAL A 205 16.91 -0.61 -12.07
CA VAL A 205 15.53 -0.42 -12.51
C VAL A 205 15.32 0.95 -13.14
N SER A 206 15.86 1.99 -12.52
CA SER A 206 15.67 3.36 -13.01
C SER A 206 16.87 4.24 -12.66
N SER A 207 17.18 5.21 -13.51
CA SER A 207 18.13 6.28 -13.22
C SER A 207 17.51 7.38 -12.34
N ALA A 208 16.20 7.42 -12.23
CA ALA A 208 15.46 8.34 -11.38
C ALA A 208 15.19 7.73 -9.99
N TYR A 209 14.72 8.55 -9.08
CA TYR A 209 14.34 8.12 -7.74
C TYR A 209 13.10 7.24 -7.83
N ALA A 210 13.26 5.94 -7.59
CA ALA A 210 12.19 4.97 -7.58
C ALA A 210 12.47 3.85 -6.58
N ILE A 211 11.43 3.34 -5.96
CA ILE A 211 11.42 2.01 -5.39
C ILE A 211 10.98 1.04 -6.48
N GLY A 212 11.61 -0.13 -6.62
CA GLY A 212 11.19 -0.98 -7.72
C GLY A 212 11.87 -2.33 -7.77
N VAL A 213 11.36 -3.15 -8.67
CA VAL A 213 11.83 -4.53 -8.89
C VAL A 213 12.12 -4.78 -10.36
N LYS A 214 13.12 -5.63 -10.63
CA LYS A 214 13.46 -6.09 -11.97
C LYS A 214 13.68 -7.61 -12.00
N GLY A 215 12.94 -8.30 -12.85
CA GLY A 215 12.99 -9.76 -12.92
C GLY A 215 12.40 -10.44 -11.68
N ALA A 216 11.48 -9.80 -10.99
CA ALA A 216 10.81 -10.31 -9.80
C ALA A 216 9.53 -11.07 -10.13
N ALA A 217 9.01 -11.80 -9.14
CA ALA A 217 7.70 -12.42 -9.19
C ALA A 217 6.99 -12.28 -7.85
N ASN A 218 5.66 -12.08 -7.90
CA ASN A 218 4.77 -12.07 -6.73
C ASN A 218 5.17 -11.01 -5.67
N VAL A 219 5.26 -9.75 -6.06
CA VAL A 219 5.54 -8.63 -5.15
C VAL A 219 4.35 -7.69 -5.09
N THR A 220 3.96 -7.31 -3.89
CA THR A 220 2.98 -6.23 -3.65
C THR A 220 3.69 -5.05 -3.00
N PHE A 221 3.53 -3.86 -3.59
CA PHE A 221 3.81 -2.58 -2.94
C PHE A 221 2.49 -2.03 -2.43
N GLU A 222 2.36 -1.85 -1.13
CA GLU A 222 1.10 -1.41 -0.53
C GLU A 222 1.29 -0.36 0.56
N GLY A 223 0.36 0.60 0.61
CA GLY A 223 0.26 1.55 1.68
C GLY A 223 -0.62 1.04 2.83
N ILE A 224 -0.23 1.32 4.06
CA ILE A 224 -1.00 1.00 5.26
C ILE A 224 -1.71 2.25 5.78
N GLY A 225 -3.02 2.20 5.82
CA GLY A 225 -3.86 3.31 6.26
C GLY A 225 -4.13 4.33 5.15
N ASP A 226 -4.36 5.57 5.55
CA ASP A 226 -4.76 6.67 4.68
C ASP A 226 -3.66 7.73 4.46
N ASP A 227 -2.48 7.53 5.05
CA ASP A 227 -1.35 8.45 5.01
C ASP A 227 -0.07 7.87 4.38
N ALA A 228 -0.13 6.63 3.89
CA ALA A 228 1.01 5.96 3.29
C ALA A 228 1.40 6.61 1.95
N THR A 229 2.53 7.29 1.93
CA THR A 229 2.96 8.08 0.77
C THR A 229 4.44 7.84 0.45
N LEU A 230 4.74 7.56 -0.82
CA LEU A 230 6.08 7.63 -1.36
C LEU A 230 6.33 9.07 -1.84
N TYR A 231 7.28 9.76 -1.24
CA TYR A 231 7.64 11.12 -1.57
C TYR A 231 9.00 11.17 -2.25
N GLU A 232 9.10 11.94 -3.32
CA GLU A 232 10.30 12.02 -4.18
C GLU A 232 10.72 10.67 -4.76
N ALA A 233 9.75 9.81 -5.04
CA ALA A 233 9.97 8.51 -5.66
C ALA A 233 8.73 8.02 -6.40
N GLY A 234 8.98 7.28 -7.48
CA GLY A 234 7.98 6.46 -8.16
C GLY A 234 8.17 4.98 -7.87
N VAL A 235 7.27 4.16 -8.41
CA VAL A 235 7.35 2.69 -8.39
C VAL A 235 7.72 2.17 -9.77
N ALA A 236 8.85 1.46 -9.88
CA ALA A 236 9.31 0.90 -11.14
C ALA A 236 9.23 -0.64 -11.15
N VAL A 237 8.58 -1.20 -12.17
CA VAL A 237 8.33 -2.64 -12.31
C VAL A 237 8.81 -3.09 -13.68
N PHE A 238 9.99 -3.72 -13.75
CA PHE A 238 10.63 -4.08 -15.00
C PHE A 238 10.81 -5.60 -15.10
N GLN A 239 10.49 -6.18 -16.26
CA GLN A 239 10.72 -7.60 -16.56
C GLN A 239 10.18 -8.55 -15.46
N SER A 240 9.06 -8.18 -14.85
CA SER A 240 8.52 -8.84 -13.66
C SER A 240 7.14 -9.44 -13.93
N THR A 241 6.72 -10.39 -13.07
CA THR A 241 5.42 -11.07 -13.24
C THR A 241 4.68 -11.14 -11.91
N GLY A 242 3.38 -10.87 -11.93
CA GLY A 242 2.54 -10.95 -10.73
C GLY A 242 2.89 -9.85 -9.74
N ILE A 243 2.81 -8.60 -10.16
CA ILE A 243 3.10 -7.43 -9.32
C ILE A 243 1.82 -6.66 -9.04
N GLU A 244 1.66 -6.25 -7.80
CA GLU A 244 0.55 -5.44 -7.35
C GLU A 244 1.09 -4.13 -6.74
N VAL A 245 0.43 -3.00 -7.08
CA VAL A 245 0.72 -1.68 -6.48
C VAL A 245 -0.61 -1.11 -6.01
N ARG A 246 -0.77 -0.91 -4.70
CA ARG A 246 -2.08 -0.53 -4.14
C ARG A 246 -1.99 0.40 -2.92
N ASN A 247 -3.05 1.17 -2.73
CA ASN A 247 -3.29 2.02 -1.56
C ASN A 247 -2.11 2.94 -1.21
N LEU A 248 -1.40 3.45 -2.22
CA LEU A 248 -0.26 4.35 -2.06
C LEU A 248 -0.57 5.76 -2.55
N GLY A 249 -0.17 6.76 -1.77
CA GLY A 249 0.09 8.09 -2.28
C GLY A 249 1.46 8.12 -2.98
N LEU A 250 1.54 8.67 -4.18
CA LEU A 250 2.80 8.93 -4.86
C LEU A 250 2.90 10.41 -5.16
N MET A 251 3.95 11.06 -4.64
CA MET A 251 4.13 12.50 -4.74
C MET A 251 5.53 12.88 -5.19
N ASN A 252 5.62 13.97 -5.95
CA ASN A 252 6.86 14.65 -6.27
C ASN A 252 7.95 13.71 -6.85
N TRP A 253 7.55 12.73 -7.67
CA TRP A 253 8.50 11.84 -8.34
C TRP A 253 9.41 12.63 -9.31
N GLY A 254 10.62 12.09 -9.55
CA GLY A 254 11.62 12.77 -10.39
C GLY A 254 11.19 12.92 -11.85
N GLY A 255 11.76 13.90 -12.51
CA GLY A 255 11.63 14.09 -13.96
C GLY A 255 12.80 13.48 -14.73
N GLY A 256 12.58 13.14 -16.00
CA GLY A 256 13.59 12.64 -16.94
C GLY A 256 13.86 11.15 -16.86
N GLY A 257 14.21 10.56 -17.98
CA GLY A 257 14.48 9.12 -18.09
C GLY A 257 13.26 8.27 -17.79
N ASP A 258 13.34 7.44 -16.74
CA ASP A 258 12.25 6.61 -16.23
C ASP A 258 11.65 7.21 -14.93
N GLY A 259 11.64 8.53 -14.81
CA GLY A 259 11.17 9.27 -13.64
C GLY A 259 9.65 9.40 -13.55
N ASP A 260 8.94 8.30 -13.75
CA ASP A 260 7.48 8.21 -13.68
C ASP A 260 7.00 7.97 -12.26
N GLY A 261 5.74 8.32 -11.97
CA GLY A 261 5.07 7.93 -10.74
C GLY A 261 4.98 6.42 -10.62
N ILE A 262 4.46 5.75 -11.64
CA ILE A 262 4.49 4.28 -11.77
C ILE A 262 4.96 3.93 -13.17
N SER A 263 6.01 3.13 -13.29
CA SER A 263 6.58 2.72 -14.59
C SER A 263 6.61 1.20 -14.73
N LEU A 264 5.95 0.68 -15.76
CA LEU A 264 5.97 -0.73 -16.12
C LEU A 264 6.72 -0.93 -17.42
N LYS A 265 7.71 -1.85 -17.45
CA LYS A 265 8.40 -2.27 -18.68
C LYS A 265 8.52 -3.78 -18.76
N GLN A 266 8.13 -4.36 -19.89
CA GLN A 266 8.26 -5.81 -20.15
C GLN A 266 7.70 -6.67 -18.99
N SER A 267 6.65 -6.20 -18.33
CA SER A 267 6.08 -6.85 -17.15
C SER A 267 4.71 -7.43 -17.45
N ARG A 268 4.33 -8.51 -16.74
CA ARG A 268 3.12 -9.27 -17.07
C ARG A 268 2.31 -9.60 -15.81
N GLY A 269 0.98 -9.57 -15.94
CA GLY A 269 0.08 -9.88 -14.81
C GLY A 269 0.26 -8.84 -13.69
N VAL A 270 0.12 -7.55 -14.03
CA VAL A 270 0.32 -6.45 -13.09
C VAL A 270 -1.02 -5.79 -12.76
N TRP A 271 -1.23 -5.52 -11.49
CA TRP A 271 -2.42 -4.82 -11.01
C TRP A 271 -2.03 -3.56 -10.25
N VAL A 272 -2.47 -2.41 -10.76
CA VAL A 272 -2.26 -1.09 -10.15
C VAL A 272 -3.61 -0.54 -9.75
N HIS A 273 -3.88 -0.40 -8.45
CA HIS A 273 -5.21 -0.02 -8.01
C HIS A 273 -5.27 0.74 -6.69
N ASN A 274 -6.33 1.53 -6.54
CA ASN A 274 -6.59 2.30 -5.32
C ASN A 274 -5.41 3.19 -4.89
N ASN A 275 -4.64 3.72 -5.83
CA ASN A 275 -3.56 4.65 -5.55
C ASN A 275 -3.99 6.09 -5.80
N ASP A 276 -3.37 7.02 -5.10
CA ASP A 276 -3.49 8.46 -5.29
C ASP A 276 -2.16 8.99 -5.83
N VAL A 277 -2.13 9.29 -7.12
CA VAL A 277 -0.92 9.64 -7.85
C VAL A 277 -0.98 11.10 -8.27
N PHE A 278 -0.19 11.94 -7.62
CA PHE A 278 -0.20 13.39 -7.84
C PHE A 278 1.18 14.01 -7.56
N TYR A 279 1.52 15.04 -8.32
CA TYR A 279 2.84 15.63 -8.14
C TYR A 279 2.95 16.39 -6.81
N GLY A 280 1.97 17.25 -6.51
CA GLY A 280 1.85 17.89 -5.19
C GLY A 280 2.72 19.15 -4.99
N ASN A 281 3.67 19.44 -5.86
CA ASN A 281 4.46 20.65 -5.82
C ASN A 281 4.06 21.63 -6.94
N ALA A 282 4.25 22.92 -6.70
CA ALA A 282 4.09 23.92 -7.73
C ALA A 282 5.03 23.64 -8.91
N GLY A 283 4.55 23.83 -10.11
CA GLY A 283 5.30 23.67 -11.34
C GLY A 283 4.58 24.37 -12.49
N SER A 284 5.28 24.54 -13.59
CA SER A 284 4.68 25.04 -14.85
C SER A 284 4.02 23.88 -15.60
N ASP A 285 3.29 24.19 -16.66
CA ASP A 285 2.78 23.21 -17.62
C ASP A 285 3.85 22.73 -18.63
N GLY A 286 5.11 23.07 -18.40
CA GLY A 286 6.22 22.65 -19.23
C GLY A 286 6.46 21.14 -19.15
N ASP A 287 7.06 20.58 -20.20
CA ASP A 287 7.40 19.16 -20.26
C ASP A 287 8.28 18.77 -19.07
N GLN A 288 7.86 17.74 -18.34
CA GLN A 288 8.53 17.18 -17.15
C GLN A 288 8.69 18.17 -15.97
N ALA A 289 8.01 19.30 -15.97
CA ALA A 289 8.06 20.25 -14.86
C ALA A 289 7.39 19.70 -13.58
N LYS A 290 6.50 18.73 -13.73
CA LYS A 290 5.83 17.98 -12.65
C LYS A 290 6.11 16.49 -12.77
N GLY A 291 7.39 16.10 -12.72
CA GLY A 291 7.81 14.74 -13.01
C GLY A 291 7.72 14.38 -14.50
N ASP A 292 7.87 13.10 -14.84
CA ASP A 292 7.53 12.57 -16.16
C ASP A 292 6.08 12.05 -16.16
N GLY A 293 5.80 10.82 -16.60
CA GLY A 293 4.45 10.26 -16.56
C GLY A 293 3.95 9.96 -15.14
N SER A 294 2.64 10.01 -14.92
CA SER A 294 2.06 9.49 -13.67
C SER A 294 2.00 7.97 -13.68
N MET A 295 1.63 7.38 -14.83
CA MET A 295 1.52 5.93 -15.01
C MET A 295 1.90 5.55 -16.43
N ASP A 296 3.03 4.89 -16.60
CA ASP A 296 3.54 4.49 -17.91
C ASP A 296 3.64 2.97 -18.07
N LEU A 297 3.05 2.47 -19.15
CA LEU A 297 3.11 1.08 -19.58
C LEU A 297 3.91 0.99 -20.88
N LYS A 298 5.08 0.40 -20.82
CA LYS A 298 6.08 0.45 -21.90
C LYS A 298 6.56 -0.95 -22.29
N ASP A 299 7.13 -1.05 -23.49
CA ASP A 299 7.98 -2.15 -23.94
C ASP A 299 7.33 -3.54 -23.78
N ASN A 300 6.14 -3.78 -24.37
CA ASN A 300 5.42 -5.06 -24.31
C ASN A 300 4.98 -5.51 -22.90
N SER A 301 4.63 -4.59 -22.01
CA SER A 301 3.92 -4.95 -20.79
C SER A 301 2.55 -5.54 -21.13
N GLN A 302 2.15 -6.65 -20.50
CA GLN A 302 0.97 -7.45 -20.88
C GLN A 302 0.15 -7.89 -19.67
N TYR A 303 -1.16 -8.10 -19.89
CA TYR A 303 -2.09 -8.51 -18.84
C TYR A 303 -2.05 -7.55 -17.66
N VAL A 304 -2.28 -6.27 -17.93
CA VAL A 304 -2.26 -5.21 -16.93
C VAL A 304 -3.67 -4.72 -16.67
N THR A 305 -4.00 -4.51 -15.42
CA THR A 305 -5.21 -3.80 -14.98
C THR A 305 -4.82 -2.58 -14.15
N VAL A 306 -5.31 -1.42 -14.55
CA VAL A 306 -5.19 -0.15 -13.83
C VAL A 306 -6.60 0.25 -13.42
N SER A 307 -6.92 0.23 -12.12
CA SER A 307 -8.30 0.39 -11.66
C SER A 307 -8.41 1.15 -10.35
N TYR A 308 -9.47 1.95 -10.20
CA TYR A 308 -9.75 2.70 -8.96
C TYR A 308 -8.59 3.60 -8.50
N ASN A 309 -7.75 4.09 -9.42
CA ASN A 309 -6.70 5.05 -9.10
C ASN A 309 -7.20 6.46 -9.32
N HIS A 310 -6.68 7.39 -8.53
CA HIS A 310 -6.89 8.81 -8.70
C HIS A 310 -5.61 9.45 -9.19
N PHE A 311 -5.61 9.91 -10.44
CA PHE A 311 -4.49 10.62 -11.06
C PHE A 311 -4.84 12.10 -11.19
N TRP A 312 -4.00 12.98 -10.66
CA TRP A 312 -4.24 14.41 -10.69
C TRP A 312 -2.95 15.21 -10.51
N ASP A 313 -3.01 16.52 -10.77
CA ASP A 313 -1.90 17.46 -10.62
C ASP A 313 -0.58 16.98 -11.26
N SER A 314 -0.66 16.45 -12.48
CA SER A 314 0.48 15.94 -13.24
C SER A 314 0.50 16.55 -14.64
N GLY A 315 1.70 16.77 -15.17
CA GLY A 315 1.86 17.26 -16.54
C GLY A 315 1.54 16.21 -17.60
N LYS A 316 1.78 14.93 -17.31
CA LYS A 316 1.52 13.77 -18.19
C LYS A 316 0.83 12.68 -17.41
N MET A 317 -0.38 12.31 -17.81
CA MET A 317 -1.19 11.35 -17.05
C MET A 317 -0.70 9.93 -17.26
N SER A 318 -0.68 9.45 -18.49
CA SER A 318 -0.34 8.05 -18.78
C SER A 318 0.19 7.89 -20.20
N LEU A 319 1.20 7.06 -20.35
CA LEU A 319 1.69 6.57 -21.64
C LEU A 319 1.39 5.06 -21.73
N CYS A 320 0.79 4.65 -22.83
CA CYS A 320 0.57 3.23 -23.13
C CYS A 320 1.25 2.89 -24.46
N GLY A 321 2.33 2.11 -24.38
CA GLY A 321 3.19 1.79 -25.52
C GLY A 321 4.30 2.82 -25.74
N MET A 322 5.52 2.37 -25.83
CA MET A 322 6.70 3.14 -26.21
C MET A 322 7.69 2.17 -26.83
N LYS A 323 8.23 2.51 -28.00
CA LYS A 323 9.01 1.62 -28.86
C LYS A 323 8.13 0.57 -29.54
N SER A 324 8.76 -0.37 -30.25
CA SER A 324 8.04 -1.38 -31.00
C SER A 324 7.36 -2.36 -30.07
N GLU A 325 6.06 -2.29 -30.01
CA GLU A 325 5.21 -3.27 -29.35
C GLU A 325 5.00 -4.44 -30.32
N SER A 326 5.09 -5.67 -29.82
CA SER A 326 4.88 -6.86 -30.61
C SER A 326 3.70 -7.67 -30.07
N GLY A 327 2.63 -7.71 -30.81
CA GLY A 327 1.42 -8.47 -30.45
C GLY A 327 0.45 -7.70 -29.58
N GLU A 328 -0.43 -8.45 -28.94
CA GLU A 328 -1.52 -7.89 -28.12
C GLU A 328 -1.06 -7.70 -26.67
N ASN A 329 -1.33 -6.53 -26.09
CA ASN A 329 -0.85 -6.19 -24.76
C ASN A 329 -1.83 -6.55 -23.64
N TRP A 330 -3.14 -6.61 -23.92
CA TRP A 330 -4.15 -6.98 -22.93
C TRP A 330 -4.14 -6.04 -21.71
N ILE A 331 -4.45 -4.78 -21.95
CA ILE A 331 -4.45 -3.73 -20.94
C ILE A 331 -5.86 -3.26 -20.67
N THR A 332 -6.24 -3.13 -19.41
CA THR A 332 -7.52 -2.56 -18.96
C THR A 332 -7.26 -1.34 -18.10
N TYR A 333 -7.96 -0.24 -18.39
CA TYR A 333 -8.16 0.89 -17.49
C TYR A 333 -9.64 0.97 -17.15
N HIS A 334 -9.99 1.05 -15.87
CA HIS A 334 -11.38 1.23 -15.45
C HIS A 334 -11.52 1.88 -14.07
N HIS A 335 -12.64 2.62 -13.87
CA HIS A 335 -12.99 3.39 -12.67
C HIS A 335 -12.02 4.54 -12.37
#